data_770a91df099b05237922b39216606f44
#
_entry.id   770a91df099b05237922b39216606f44
#
_cell.length_a   1.000
_cell.length_b   1.000
_cell.length_c   1.000
_cell.angle_alpha   90.00
_cell.angle_beta   90.00
_cell.angle_gamma   90.00
#
_symmetry.space_group_name_H-M   'P 1'
#
loop_
_entity.id
_entity.type
_entity.pdbx_description
1 polymer ?
#
loop_
_entity_poly.entity_id
_entity_poly.type
_entity_poly.pdbx_seq_one_letter_code
_entity_poly.pdbx_strand_id
1 'polypeptide(L)'
;MFDGFRRFWRGVMRMFGYTTLKNIVGKDIALSDTMINAIDDWKKMLNGQAEWLTDYIESLRIEQGICREFADVVLTEMETSVSIERLNRIYQKAVADLNENLQDGLGLGSFVLKPIGPNKSEFITADKFIPISFADDGKPRDIGFLTTKRIGENNYYTRFERHYLDDNGNLTVLNKCYHSQDTSDIGQICSLEEVPEWAEINPGPVTYPGMQQMDFGYYRNPIKNKVDGSGCGVSIFDAARERIRKADIRGSQLDWEYQSGERAIHVDNRALKADKQTGRFGMSRLNKRLYRGLDLEAGKDNELLKEYSPEMRDEAYKRGLEEIKREIEFIVGLAYGDLSDVQDVAKTATEIKTAKYRKYNRVNAIQGKLGECLEDFVAGLAFYNGLYTSGYEFSC
;
A
#
# COMPACT_ATOMS: atom_id res chain seq x y z
N MET A 1 -23.64 11.00 -0.13
CA MET A 1 -23.31 10.14 -1.30
C MET A 1 -21.83 9.70 -1.32
N PHE A 2 -20.95 10.26 -0.45
CA PHE A 2 -19.52 9.90 -0.37
C PHE A 2 -19.17 8.78 0.64
N ASP A 3 -20.04 8.48 1.60
CA ASP A 3 -19.78 7.43 2.60
C ASP A 3 -19.83 5.98 2.07
N GLY A 4 -20.58 5.73 1.01
CA GLY A 4 -20.64 4.41 0.38
C GLY A 4 -19.36 4.02 -0.35
N PHE A 5 -18.61 4.99 -0.88
CA PHE A 5 -17.35 4.74 -1.58
C PHE A 5 -16.17 4.47 -0.62
N ARG A 6 -16.15 5.08 0.56
CA ARG A 6 -15.09 4.87 1.58
C ARG A 6 -15.05 3.44 2.13
N ARG A 7 -16.20 2.74 2.20
CA ARG A 7 -16.25 1.34 2.69
C ARG A 7 -15.65 0.31 1.73
N PHE A 8 -15.59 0.61 0.42
CA PHE A 8 -15.06 -0.32 -0.58
C PHE A 8 -13.52 -0.46 -0.56
N TRP A 9 -12.81 0.44 0.13
CA TRP A 9 -11.35 0.46 0.23
C TRP A 9 -10.79 -0.26 1.46
N ARG A 10 -11.63 -0.82 2.33
CA ARG A 10 -11.14 -1.67 3.42
C ARG A 10 -10.63 -2.98 2.84
N GLY A 11 -9.48 -3.45 3.32
CA GLY A 11 -8.97 -4.78 2.95
C GLY A 11 -10.03 -5.84 3.19
N VAL A 12 -10.18 -6.79 2.27
CA VAL A 12 -11.22 -7.84 2.35
C VAL A 12 -11.12 -8.59 3.68
N MET A 13 -9.91 -8.82 4.18
CA MET A 13 -9.68 -9.48 5.47
C MET A 13 -10.22 -8.66 6.65
N ARG A 14 -10.04 -7.33 6.64
CA ARG A 14 -10.54 -6.44 7.69
C ARG A 14 -12.07 -6.38 7.73
N MET A 15 -12.73 -6.57 6.58
CA MET A 15 -14.19 -6.58 6.52
C MET A 15 -14.80 -7.71 7.32
N PHE A 16 -14.15 -8.89 7.29
CA PHE A 16 -14.70 -10.08 7.94
C PHE A 16 -14.17 -10.30 9.37
N GLY A 17 -13.02 -9.73 9.72
CA GLY A 17 -12.35 -9.94 11.02
C GLY A 17 -11.81 -11.35 11.22
N TYR A 18 -10.92 -11.51 12.20
CA TYR A 18 -10.18 -12.76 12.47
C TYR A 18 -11.09 -13.95 12.73
N THR A 19 -12.12 -13.80 13.58
CA THR A 19 -13.01 -14.90 13.99
C THR A 19 -13.77 -15.47 12.78
N THR A 20 -14.27 -14.60 11.91
CA THR A 20 -14.97 -15.03 10.69
C THR A 20 -14.02 -15.77 9.74
N LEU A 21 -12.81 -15.23 9.53
CA LEU A 21 -11.79 -15.89 8.70
C LEU A 21 -11.41 -17.27 9.24
N LYS A 22 -11.20 -17.39 10.55
CA LYS A 22 -10.95 -18.67 11.22
C LYS A 22 -12.09 -19.67 11.01
N ASN A 23 -13.34 -19.22 11.11
CA ASN A 23 -14.53 -20.06 10.89
C ASN A 23 -14.62 -20.55 9.43
N ILE A 24 -14.33 -19.71 8.46
CA ILE A 24 -14.31 -20.08 7.03
C ILE A 24 -13.28 -21.17 6.77
N VAL A 25 -12.09 -21.02 7.35
CA VAL A 25 -10.97 -21.96 7.20
C VAL A 25 -11.24 -23.26 7.99
N GLY A 26 -11.93 -23.18 9.12
CA GLY A 26 -12.25 -24.31 10.00
C GLY A 26 -11.08 -24.78 10.86
N LYS A 27 -10.01 -24.00 10.95
CA LYS A 27 -8.85 -24.23 11.85
C LYS A 27 -8.14 -22.92 12.18
N ASP A 28 -7.12 -22.99 13.03
CA ASP A 28 -6.28 -21.84 13.33
C ASP A 28 -5.55 -21.34 12.07
N ILE A 29 -5.40 -20.03 11.97
CA ILE A 29 -4.72 -19.35 10.87
C ILE A 29 -3.45 -18.69 11.37
N ALA A 30 -2.42 -18.61 10.53
CA ALA A 30 -1.14 -17.99 10.85
C ALA A 30 -1.18 -16.44 10.81
N LEU A 31 -2.34 -15.87 10.69
CA LEU A 31 -2.60 -14.43 10.61
C LEU A 31 -3.27 -13.99 11.92
N SER A 32 -2.70 -13.02 12.62
CA SER A 32 -3.30 -12.46 13.85
C SER A 32 -4.19 -11.25 13.56
N ASP A 33 -5.07 -10.89 14.51
CA ASP A 33 -5.83 -9.63 14.46
C ASP A 33 -4.91 -8.41 14.35
N THR A 34 -3.78 -8.44 15.05
CA THR A 34 -2.78 -7.36 14.99
C THR A 34 -2.23 -7.21 13.59
N MET A 35 -1.95 -8.33 12.91
CA MET A 35 -1.43 -8.31 11.54
C MET A 35 -2.48 -7.86 10.52
N ILE A 36 -3.73 -8.29 10.68
CA ILE A 36 -4.86 -7.81 9.85
C ILE A 36 -4.99 -6.28 9.95
N ASN A 37 -4.93 -5.75 11.17
CA ASN A 37 -4.98 -4.31 11.41
C ASN A 37 -3.79 -3.59 10.79
N ALA A 38 -2.58 -4.13 10.91
CA ALA A 38 -1.39 -3.54 10.34
C ALA A 38 -1.47 -3.46 8.80
N ILE A 39 -1.91 -4.53 8.13
CA ILE A 39 -2.10 -4.55 6.67
C ILE A 39 -3.14 -3.49 6.23
N ASP A 40 -4.25 -3.36 6.97
CA ASP A 40 -5.28 -2.34 6.69
C ASP A 40 -4.73 -0.91 6.87
N ASP A 41 -3.93 -0.68 7.91
CA ASP A 41 -3.29 0.61 8.17
C ASP A 41 -2.27 0.97 7.08
N TRP A 42 -1.42 0.03 6.65
CA TRP A 42 -0.49 0.26 5.53
C TRP A 42 -1.25 0.58 4.24
N LYS A 43 -2.35 -0.12 3.98
CA LYS A 43 -3.19 0.15 2.82
C LYS A 43 -3.82 1.55 2.87
N LYS A 44 -4.30 1.98 4.04
CA LYS A 44 -4.80 3.35 4.23
C LYS A 44 -3.71 4.38 4.00
N MET A 45 -2.52 4.16 4.52
CA MET A 45 -1.36 5.03 4.29
C MET A 45 -1.06 5.15 2.80
N LEU A 46 -0.87 4.04 2.10
CA LEU A 46 -0.63 4.03 0.65
C LEU A 46 -1.71 4.78 -0.15
N ASN A 47 -2.96 4.72 0.29
CA ASN A 47 -4.06 5.44 -0.34
C ASN A 47 -4.20 6.90 0.13
N GLY A 48 -3.33 7.39 1.03
CA GLY A 48 -3.41 8.72 1.64
C GLY A 48 -4.65 8.91 2.49
N GLN A 49 -5.01 7.88 3.22
CA GLN A 49 -6.15 7.82 4.13
C GLN A 49 -5.71 7.39 5.53
N ALA A 50 -4.45 7.68 5.89
CA ALA A 50 -3.94 7.38 7.22
C ALA A 50 -4.79 8.05 8.30
N GLU A 51 -4.89 7.40 9.46
CA GLU A 51 -5.80 7.82 10.54
C GLU A 51 -5.51 9.21 11.13
N TRP A 52 -4.26 9.69 10.98
CA TRP A 52 -3.85 11.02 11.47
C TRP A 52 -4.13 12.16 10.49
N LEU A 53 -4.58 11.86 9.27
CA LEU A 53 -4.92 12.88 8.28
C LEU A 53 -6.27 13.51 8.61
N THR A 54 -6.33 14.83 8.48
CA THR A 54 -7.51 15.65 8.76
C THR A 54 -7.65 16.72 7.68
N ASP A 55 -8.64 17.59 7.80
CA ASP A 55 -8.77 18.76 6.92
C ASP A 55 -7.57 19.74 7.03
N TYR A 56 -6.72 19.59 8.06
CA TYR A 56 -5.55 20.42 8.34
C TYR A 56 -4.21 19.68 8.22
N ILE A 57 -4.23 18.36 8.07
CA ILE A 57 -3.03 17.54 7.94
C ILE A 57 -3.16 16.72 6.66
N GLU A 58 -2.36 17.09 5.67
CA GLU A 58 -2.31 16.43 4.36
C GLU A 58 -1.16 15.42 4.30
N SER A 59 -1.33 14.37 3.51
CA SER A 59 -0.28 13.38 3.28
C SER A 59 0.75 13.88 2.29
N LEU A 60 2.02 13.78 2.64
CA LEU A 60 3.15 14.00 1.74
C LEU A 60 3.40 12.81 0.79
N ARG A 61 2.67 11.70 0.92
CA ARG A 61 2.81 10.49 0.12
C ARG A 61 4.21 9.88 0.14
N ILE A 62 4.91 10.01 1.25
CA ILE A 62 6.28 9.51 1.42
C ILE A 62 6.32 7.98 1.28
N GLU A 63 5.32 7.27 1.81
CA GLU A 63 5.18 5.82 1.70
C GLU A 63 5.09 5.34 0.24
N GLN A 64 4.37 6.05 -0.61
CA GLN A 64 4.32 5.76 -2.05
C GLN A 64 5.67 6.02 -2.71
N GLY A 65 6.34 7.13 -2.33
CA GLY A 65 7.68 7.45 -2.80
C GLY A 65 8.69 6.36 -2.47
N ILE A 66 8.65 5.83 -1.23
CA ILE A 66 9.51 4.72 -0.79
C ILE A 66 9.27 3.47 -1.64
N CYS A 67 8.01 3.06 -1.81
CA CYS A 67 7.67 1.86 -2.58
C CYS A 67 8.10 1.97 -4.04
N ARG A 68 7.85 3.14 -4.67
CA ARG A 68 8.26 3.41 -6.05
C ARG A 68 9.77 3.39 -6.21
N GLU A 69 10.51 4.08 -5.34
CA GLU A 69 11.96 4.16 -5.40
C GLU A 69 12.61 2.77 -5.30
N PHE A 70 12.11 1.91 -4.40
CA PHE A 70 12.60 0.54 -4.31
C PHE A 70 12.20 -0.31 -5.53
N ALA A 71 10.96 -0.20 -6.01
CA ALA A 71 10.50 -0.96 -7.18
C ALA A 71 11.31 -0.61 -8.43
N ASP A 72 11.54 0.69 -8.67
CA ASP A 72 12.31 1.17 -9.81
C ASP A 72 13.75 0.65 -9.77
N VAL A 73 14.42 0.74 -8.61
CA VAL A 73 15.81 0.28 -8.48
C VAL A 73 15.92 -1.24 -8.52
N VAL A 74 14.98 -1.97 -7.90
CA VAL A 74 14.97 -3.45 -7.89
C VAL A 74 14.82 -4.01 -9.30
N LEU A 75 13.98 -3.38 -10.13
CA LEU A 75 13.70 -3.84 -11.49
C LEU A 75 14.61 -3.21 -12.56
N THR A 76 15.46 -2.24 -12.20
CA THR A 76 16.48 -1.70 -13.09
C THR A 76 17.44 -2.82 -13.48
N GLU A 77 17.65 -3.01 -14.77
CA GLU A 77 18.53 -4.05 -15.32
C GLU A 77 18.11 -5.50 -15.02
N MET A 78 16.89 -5.71 -14.51
CA MET A 78 16.38 -7.07 -14.29
C MET A 78 15.89 -7.68 -15.60
N GLU A 79 16.54 -8.76 -16.02
CA GLU A 79 16.13 -9.57 -17.17
C GLU A 79 15.70 -10.95 -16.68
N THR A 80 14.52 -11.40 -17.07
CA THR A 80 13.99 -12.72 -16.69
C THR A 80 13.47 -13.47 -17.89
N SER A 81 13.73 -14.75 -17.94
CA SER A 81 13.28 -15.60 -19.05
C SER A 81 13.07 -17.05 -18.65
N VAL A 82 12.29 -17.76 -19.45
CA VAL A 82 12.04 -19.20 -19.34
C VAL A 82 12.50 -19.89 -20.62
N SER A 83 13.24 -20.99 -20.51
CA SER A 83 13.84 -21.67 -21.66
C SER A 83 12.83 -22.20 -22.69
N ILE A 84 11.60 -22.53 -22.28
CA ILE A 84 10.53 -22.96 -23.17
C ILE A 84 9.79 -21.73 -23.73
N GLU A 85 9.93 -21.45 -25.03
CA GLU A 85 9.39 -20.24 -25.68
C GLU A 85 7.88 -20.02 -25.44
N ARG A 86 7.06 -21.09 -25.49
CA ARG A 86 5.62 -21.00 -25.20
C ARG A 86 5.38 -20.50 -23.77
N LEU A 87 6.09 -21.09 -22.82
CA LEU A 87 5.96 -20.75 -21.39
C LEU A 87 6.51 -19.34 -21.13
N ASN A 88 7.65 -18.99 -21.75
CA ASN A 88 8.23 -17.66 -21.65
C ASN A 88 7.26 -16.57 -22.13
N ARG A 89 6.55 -16.79 -23.23
CA ARG A 89 5.56 -15.84 -23.74
C ARG A 89 4.42 -15.57 -22.75
N ILE A 90 3.94 -16.61 -22.07
CA ILE A 90 2.91 -16.48 -21.04
C ILE A 90 3.48 -15.77 -19.82
N TYR A 91 4.68 -16.15 -19.40
CA TYR A 91 5.40 -15.55 -18.28
C TYR A 91 5.64 -14.05 -18.50
N GLN A 92 6.22 -13.64 -19.62
CA GLN A 92 6.50 -12.25 -19.93
C GLN A 92 5.22 -11.38 -19.93
N LYS A 93 4.11 -11.93 -20.39
CA LYS A 93 2.81 -11.25 -20.32
C LYS A 93 2.31 -11.09 -18.89
N ALA A 94 2.55 -12.08 -18.03
CA ALA A 94 2.13 -12.06 -16.63
C ALA A 94 2.93 -11.07 -15.78
N VAL A 95 4.20 -10.82 -16.14
CA VAL A 95 5.09 -9.89 -15.41
C VAL A 95 5.21 -8.52 -16.07
N ALA A 96 4.39 -8.23 -17.08
CA ALA A 96 4.44 -6.93 -17.79
C ALA A 96 4.24 -5.73 -16.84
N ASP A 97 3.36 -5.86 -15.85
CA ASP A 97 3.04 -4.82 -14.87
C ASP A 97 3.75 -5.04 -13.52
N LEU A 98 4.92 -5.73 -13.55
CA LEU A 98 5.62 -6.14 -12.33
C LEU A 98 6.07 -4.95 -11.47
N ASN A 99 6.40 -3.80 -12.08
CA ASN A 99 6.80 -2.61 -11.34
C ASN A 99 5.65 -2.10 -10.45
N GLU A 100 4.46 -1.93 -11.02
CA GLU A 100 3.29 -1.47 -10.27
C GLU A 100 2.89 -2.49 -9.19
N ASN A 101 2.90 -3.76 -9.54
CA ASN A 101 2.60 -4.86 -8.63
C ASN A 101 3.60 -4.94 -7.46
N LEU A 102 4.90 -4.71 -7.73
CA LEU A 102 5.93 -4.72 -6.71
C LEU A 102 5.77 -3.55 -5.74
N GLN A 103 5.36 -2.36 -6.20
CA GLN A 103 5.07 -1.22 -5.31
C GLN A 103 4.01 -1.59 -4.27
N ASP A 104 2.92 -2.23 -4.70
CA ASP A 104 1.87 -2.71 -3.79
C ASP A 104 2.40 -3.79 -2.84
N GLY A 105 3.19 -4.72 -3.36
CA GLY A 105 3.81 -5.78 -2.57
C GLY A 105 4.77 -5.27 -1.50
N LEU A 106 5.61 -4.30 -1.84
CA LEU A 106 6.51 -3.61 -0.90
C LEU A 106 5.72 -2.89 0.19
N GLY A 107 4.65 -2.21 -0.20
CA GLY A 107 3.80 -1.45 0.70
C GLY A 107 2.96 -2.30 1.64
N LEU A 108 2.44 -3.43 1.19
CA LEU A 108 1.60 -4.33 1.99
C LEU A 108 2.37 -5.53 2.58
N GLY A 109 3.67 -5.61 2.32
CA GLY A 109 4.56 -6.60 2.93
C GLY A 109 4.69 -7.91 2.16
N SER A 110 3.70 -8.31 1.39
CA SER A 110 3.69 -9.54 0.59
C SER A 110 2.66 -9.52 -0.53
N PHE A 111 2.86 -10.36 -1.53
CA PHE A 111 1.90 -10.63 -2.59
C PHE A 111 2.02 -12.06 -3.11
N VAL A 112 1.04 -12.47 -3.89
CA VAL A 112 1.02 -13.74 -4.61
C VAL A 112 0.84 -13.49 -6.10
N LEU A 113 1.67 -14.14 -6.91
CA LEU A 113 1.45 -14.30 -8.35
C LEU A 113 0.86 -15.69 -8.58
N LYS A 114 -0.42 -15.76 -8.93
CA LYS A 114 -1.14 -17.02 -9.06
C LYS A 114 -1.56 -17.27 -10.51
N PRO A 115 -1.19 -18.42 -11.13
CA PRO A 115 -1.80 -18.83 -12.38
C PRO A 115 -3.30 -19.10 -12.23
N ILE A 116 -4.09 -18.66 -13.21
CA ILE A 116 -5.50 -18.99 -13.34
C ILE A 116 -5.65 -19.80 -14.62
N GLY A 117 -5.32 -21.09 -14.55
CA GLY A 117 -5.25 -21.94 -15.73
C GLY A 117 -4.03 -21.63 -16.62
N PRO A 118 -4.02 -22.15 -17.87
CA PRO A 118 -2.80 -22.21 -18.67
C PRO A 118 -2.29 -20.87 -19.24
N ASN A 119 -3.14 -19.83 -19.34
CA ASN A 119 -2.79 -18.61 -20.09
C ASN A 119 -3.08 -17.31 -19.32
N LYS A 120 -3.53 -17.41 -18.09
CA LYS A 120 -3.88 -16.24 -17.26
C LYS A 120 -3.20 -16.33 -15.91
N SER A 121 -2.93 -15.17 -15.34
CA SER A 121 -2.42 -15.03 -13.98
C SER A 121 -3.14 -13.91 -13.25
N GLU A 122 -3.09 -13.94 -11.95
CA GLU A 122 -3.63 -12.92 -11.04
C GLU A 122 -2.56 -12.48 -10.07
N PHE A 123 -2.48 -11.17 -9.86
CA PHE A 123 -1.71 -10.58 -8.79
C PHE A 123 -2.62 -10.35 -7.58
N ILE A 124 -2.25 -10.89 -6.43
CA ILE A 124 -3.05 -10.87 -5.22
C ILE A 124 -2.25 -10.24 -4.10
N THR A 125 -2.71 -9.11 -3.60
CA THR A 125 -2.10 -8.37 -2.49
C THR A 125 -2.41 -8.99 -1.14
N ALA A 126 -1.59 -8.67 -0.12
CA ALA A 126 -1.67 -9.24 1.23
C ALA A 126 -3.04 -9.11 1.91
N ASP A 127 -3.83 -8.12 1.53
CA ASP A 127 -5.18 -7.90 2.06
C ASP A 127 -6.27 -8.81 1.47
N LYS A 128 -5.91 -9.68 0.50
CA LYS A 128 -6.86 -10.55 -0.21
C LYS A 128 -6.58 -12.04 -0.05
N PHE A 129 -5.56 -12.43 0.70
CA PHE A 129 -5.27 -13.82 1.01
C PHE A 129 -5.00 -14.05 2.48
N ILE A 130 -5.27 -15.26 2.95
CA ILE A 130 -5.16 -15.68 4.34
C ILE A 130 -4.08 -16.74 4.42
N PRO A 131 -2.87 -16.45 4.92
CA PRO A 131 -1.92 -17.48 5.27
C PRO A 131 -2.46 -18.34 6.43
N ILE A 132 -2.61 -19.62 6.20
CA ILE A 132 -3.13 -20.57 7.19
C ILE A 132 -1.98 -21.27 7.90
N SER A 133 -0.95 -21.68 7.15
CA SER A 133 0.30 -22.18 7.71
C SER A 133 1.48 -21.88 6.79
N PHE A 134 2.67 -21.79 7.41
CA PHE A 134 3.94 -21.62 6.71
C PHE A 134 4.80 -22.87 6.89
N ALA A 135 5.63 -23.16 5.91
CA ALA A 135 6.73 -24.13 6.02
C ALA A 135 7.94 -23.49 6.71
N ASP A 136 8.95 -24.28 7.03
CA ASP A 136 10.17 -23.83 7.73
C ASP A 136 10.98 -22.82 6.89
N ASP A 137 10.86 -22.84 5.58
CA ASP A 137 11.47 -21.88 4.64
C ASP A 137 10.73 -20.53 4.60
N GLY A 138 9.58 -20.44 5.29
CA GLY A 138 8.75 -19.25 5.36
C GLY A 138 7.81 -19.06 4.17
N LYS A 139 7.69 -20.05 3.27
CA LYS A 139 6.68 -20.05 2.22
C LYS A 139 5.33 -20.58 2.74
N PRO A 140 4.19 -20.07 2.26
CA PRO A 140 2.89 -20.59 2.66
C PRO A 140 2.74 -22.05 2.20
N ARG A 141 2.32 -22.91 3.13
CA ARG A 141 1.99 -24.30 2.86
C ARG A 141 0.48 -24.55 2.77
N ASP A 142 -0.28 -23.62 3.33
CA ASP A 142 -1.74 -23.61 3.31
C ASP A 142 -2.18 -22.15 3.26
N ILE A 143 -2.94 -21.78 2.26
CA ILE A 143 -3.36 -20.41 1.99
C ILE A 143 -4.78 -20.39 1.45
N GLY A 144 -5.54 -19.38 1.84
CA GLY A 144 -6.87 -19.10 1.31
C GLY A 144 -6.90 -17.76 0.58
N PHE A 145 -7.53 -17.73 -0.58
CA PHE A 145 -7.77 -16.52 -1.37
C PHE A 145 -9.22 -16.09 -1.27
N LEU A 146 -9.45 -14.80 -1.12
CA LEU A 146 -10.78 -14.21 -1.03
C LEU A 146 -11.05 -13.34 -2.25
N THR A 147 -12.10 -13.67 -2.99
CA THR A 147 -12.57 -12.87 -4.11
C THR A 147 -14.03 -12.52 -3.91
N THR A 148 -14.33 -11.23 -3.75
CA THR A 148 -15.71 -10.76 -3.57
C THR A 148 -16.22 -10.07 -4.83
N LYS A 149 -17.43 -10.45 -5.26
CA LYS A 149 -18.17 -9.82 -6.35
C LYS A 149 -19.51 -9.29 -5.88
N ARG A 150 -19.89 -8.14 -6.41
CA ARG A 150 -21.22 -7.56 -6.22
C ARG A 150 -22.08 -7.82 -7.45
N ILE A 151 -23.24 -8.42 -7.26
CA ILE A 151 -24.22 -8.68 -8.31
C ILE A 151 -25.52 -7.97 -7.93
N GLY A 152 -25.89 -6.93 -8.70
CA GLY A 152 -27.03 -6.07 -8.35
C GLY A 152 -26.72 -5.07 -7.23
N GLU A 153 -27.75 -4.62 -6.49
CA GLU A 153 -27.56 -3.53 -5.52
C GLU A 153 -26.94 -3.94 -4.20
N ASN A 154 -27.38 -5.08 -3.63
CA ASN A 154 -26.99 -5.49 -2.27
C ASN A 154 -26.64 -6.98 -2.18
N ASN A 155 -26.21 -7.62 -3.24
CA ASN A 155 -25.80 -9.01 -3.20
C ASN A 155 -24.28 -9.10 -3.38
N TYR A 156 -23.61 -9.63 -2.37
CA TYR A 156 -22.16 -9.81 -2.32
C TYR A 156 -21.87 -11.31 -2.26
N TYR A 157 -21.15 -11.79 -3.26
CA TYR A 157 -20.69 -13.16 -3.35
C TYR A 157 -19.21 -13.21 -3.06
N THR A 158 -18.80 -14.01 -2.08
CA THR A 158 -17.39 -14.17 -1.71
C THR A 158 -16.96 -15.60 -1.95
N ARG A 159 -16.03 -15.79 -2.88
CA ARG A 159 -15.37 -17.07 -3.13
C ARG A 159 -14.16 -17.16 -2.20
N PHE A 160 -14.10 -18.24 -1.45
CA PHE A 160 -12.94 -18.70 -0.70
C PHE A 160 -12.31 -19.85 -1.44
N GLU A 161 -11.12 -19.63 -1.99
CA GLU A 161 -10.32 -20.63 -2.69
C GLU A 161 -9.13 -20.99 -1.81
N ARG A 162 -8.99 -22.25 -1.43
CA ARG A 162 -7.91 -22.73 -0.55
C ARG A 162 -7.01 -23.69 -1.29
N HIS A 163 -5.71 -23.43 -1.20
CA HIS A 163 -4.64 -24.29 -1.69
C HIS A 163 -3.85 -24.79 -0.49
N TYR A 164 -3.64 -26.08 -0.38
CA TYR A 164 -2.80 -26.65 0.66
C TYR A 164 -1.97 -27.81 0.17
N LEU A 165 -0.72 -27.87 0.62
CA LEU A 165 0.25 -28.91 0.33
C LEU A 165 0.36 -29.82 1.55
N ASP A 166 0.09 -31.15 1.36
CA ASP A 166 0.22 -32.13 2.44
C ASP A 166 1.69 -32.55 2.66
N ASP A 167 1.94 -33.40 3.68
CA ASP A 167 3.29 -33.88 4.00
C ASP A 167 3.86 -34.84 2.96
N ASN A 168 3.01 -35.37 2.07
CA ASN A 168 3.40 -36.24 0.97
C ASN A 168 3.69 -35.45 -0.32
N GLY A 169 3.59 -34.13 -0.30
CA GLY A 169 3.78 -33.27 -1.46
C GLY A 169 2.60 -33.27 -2.43
N ASN A 170 1.38 -33.56 -1.97
CA ASN A 170 0.19 -33.45 -2.79
C ASN A 170 -0.47 -32.09 -2.58
N LEU A 171 -0.72 -31.38 -3.66
CA LEU A 171 -1.46 -30.11 -3.64
C LEU A 171 -2.96 -30.40 -3.73
N THR A 172 -3.73 -29.83 -2.83
CA THR A 172 -5.19 -29.88 -2.88
C THR A 172 -5.78 -28.48 -2.98
N VAL A 173 -6.72 -28.31 -3.91
CA VAL A 173 -7.47 -27.07 -4.16
C VAL A 173 -8.95 -27.30 -3.88
N LEU A 174 -9.56 -26.40 -3.12
CA LEU A 174 -10.99 -26.39 -2.87
C LEU A 174 -11.57 -24.98 -2.96
N ASN A 175 -12.83 -24.87 -3.39
CA ASN A 175 -13.56 -23.63 -3.50
C ASN A 175 -14.87 -23.69 -2.70
N LYS A 176 -15.19 -22.60 -2.00
CA LYS A 176 -16.47 -22.39 -1.36
C LYS A 176 -17.02 -21.01 -1.76
N CYS A 177 -18.32 -20.91 -1.93
CA CYS A 177 -18.99 -19.65 -2.19
C CYS A 177 -19.85 -19.26 -0.99
N TYR A 178 -19.89 -17.98 -0.69
CA TYR A 178 -20.75 -17.39 0.34
C TYR A 178 -21.52 -16.22 -0.26
N HIS A 179 -22.76 -16.06 0.14
CA HIS A 179 -23.62 -14.96 -0.27
C HIS A 179 -24.08 -14.14 0.94
N SER A 180 -23.94 -12.84 0.86
CA SER A 180 -24.39 -11.88 1.87
C SER A 180 -25.06 -10.67 1.22
N GLN A 181 -25.92 -10.02 2.00
CA GLN A 181 -26.50 -8.72 1.66
C GLN A 181 -25.72 -7.55 2.29
N ASP A 182 -24.76 -7.83 3.16
CA ASP A 182 -23.89 -6.85 3.81
C ASP A 182 -22.43 -7.10 3.44
N THR A 183 -21.69 -6.03 3.19
CA THR A 183 -20.25 -6.07 2.90
C THR A 183 -19.40 -6.50 4.10
N SER A 184 -19.90 -6.34 5.31
CA SER A 184 -19.20 -6.68 6.57
C SER A 184 -19.45 -8.10 7.06
N ASP A 185 -20.36 -8.83 6.42
CA ASP A 185 -20.70 -10.22 6.72
C ASP A 185 -20.41 -11.10 5.51
N ILE A 186 -19.82 -12.27 5.75
CA ILE A 186 -19.59 -13.25 4.68
C ILE A 186 -20.87 -13.93 4.23
N GLY A 187 -21.89 -14.01 5.11
CA GLY A 187 -23.20 -14.59 4.85
C GLY A 187 -23.24 -16.11 4.88
N GLN A 188 -24.10 -16.70 4.07
CA GLN A 188 -24.38 -18.13 4.02
C GLN A 188 -23.67 -18.81 2.86
N ILE A 189 -23.34 -20.10 3.00
CA ILE A 189 -22.80 -20.90 1.91
C ILE A 189 -23.83 -20.98 0.78
N CYS A 190 -23.36 -20.75 -0.46
CA CYS A 190 -24.16 -20.82 -1.67
C CYS A 190 -23.43 -21.60 -2.78
N SER A 191 -24.08 -21.84 -3.92
CA SER A 191 -23.46 -22.47 -5.07
C SER A 191 -22.53 -21.50 -5.81
N LEU A 192 -21.43 -22.01 -6.35
CA LEU A 192 -20.57 -21.27 -7.28
C LEU A 192 -21.31 -20.87 -8.56
N GLU A 193 -22.32 -21.67 -8.96
CA GLU A 193 -23.15 -21.45 -10.15
C GLU A 193 -23.98 -20.16 -10.09
N GLU A 194 -24.21 -19.62 -8.89
CA GLU A 194 -24.90 -18.32 -8.72
C GLU A 194 -24.13 -17.13 -9.29
N VAL A 195 -22.82 -17.31 -9.50
CA VAL A 195 -21.94 -16.30 -10.11
C VAL A 195 -21.49 -16.81 -11.46
N PRO A 196 -21.90 -16.22 -12.59
CA PRO A 196 -21.64 -16.74 -13.94
C PRO A 196 -20.16 -17.03 -14.22
N GLU A 197 -19.24 -16.21 -13.72
CA GLU A 197 -17.81 -16.40 -13.94
C GLU A 197 -17.22 -17.52 -13.08
N TRP A 198 -17.95 -18.03 -12.10
CA TRP A 198 -17.52 -19.13 -11.22
C TRP A 198 -18.27 -20.43 -11.48
N ALA A 199 -19.27 -20.42 -12.37
CA ALA A 199 -20.14 -21.57 -12.63
C ALA A 199 -19.38 -22.82 -13.11
N GLU A 200 -18.27 -22.62 -13.82
CA GLU A 200 -17.43 -23.73 -14.32
C GLU A 200 -16.32 -24.15 -13.34
N ILE A 201 -16.19 -23.46 -12.18
CA ILE A 201 -15.15 -23.76 -11.20
C ILE A 201 -15.56 -25.02 -10.42
N ASN A 202 -14.67 -26.01 -10.39
CA ASN A 202 -14.88 -27.21 -9.56
C ASN A 202 -14.80 -26.81 -8.06
N PRO A 203 -15.85 -27.06 -7.26
CA PRO A 203 -15.79 -26.75 -5.83
C PRO A 203 -14.73 -27.61 -5.10
N GLY A 204 -14.38 -28.77 -5.61
CA GLY A 204 -13.39 -29.66 -5.03
C GLY A 204 -13.90 -30.46 -3.82
N PRO A 205 -12.95 -31.02 -3.04
CA PRO A 205 -11.49 -30.90 -3.17
C PRO A 205 -10.91 -31.64 -4.39
N VAL A 206 -10.00 -31.00 -5.12
CA VAL A 206 -9.23 -31.61 -6.21
C VAL A 206 -7.79 -31.75 -5.74
N THR A 207 -7.26 -32.99 -5.77
CA THR A 207 -5.89 -33.29 -5.31
C THR A 207 -5.00 -33.63 -6.50
N TYR A 208 -3.85 -32.97 -6.56
CA TYR A 208 -2.79 -33.16 -7.54
C TYR A 208 -1.60 -33.86 -6.88
N PRO A 209 -1.40 -35.17 -7.10
CA PRO A 209 -0.36 -35.94 -6.43
C PRO A 209 1.04 -35.57 -6.94
N GLY A 210 2.01 -35.52 -6.03
CA GLY A 210 3.42 -35.36 -6.36
C GLY A 210 3.83 -33.97 -6.84
N MET A 211 3.02 -32.94 -6.58
CA MET A 211 3.32 -31.55 -6.96
C MET A 211 4.57 -30.99 -6.23
N GLN A 212 4.82 -31.44 -5.00
CA GLN A 212 5.95 -31.09 -4.13
C GLN A 212 6.06 -29.61 -3.72
N GLN A 213 5.35 -28.72 -4.38
CA GLN A 213 5.34 -27.27 -4.11
C GLN A 213 3.97 -26.65 -4.40
N MET A 214 3.78 -25.41 -4.01
CA MET A 214 2.57 -24.64 -4.33
C MET A 214 2.54 -24.27 -5.82
N ASP A 215 1.36 -24.02 -6.35
CA ASP A 215 1.10 -23.70 -7.76
C ASP A 215 1.14 -22.17 -8.04
N PHE A 216 1.77 -21.41 -7.18
CA PHE A 216 1.90 -19.95 -7.28
C PHE A 216 3.24 -19.46 -6.72
N GLY A 217 3.66 -18.27 -7.14
CA GLY A 217 4.77 -17.55 -6.54
C GLY A 217 4.33 -16.70 -5.35
N TYR A 218 5.05 -16.81 -4.24
CA TYR A 218 4.83 -16.00 -3.04
C TYR A 218 6.01 -15.08 -2.78
N TYR A 219 5.76 -13.79 -2.77
CA TYR A 219 6.72 -12.77 -2.39
C TYR A 219 6.47 -12.28 -0.97
N ARG A 220 7.53 -12.11 -0.22
CA ARG A 220 7.53 -11.50 1.11
C ARG A 220 8.71 -10.54 1.25
N ASN A 221 8.45 -9.34 1.77
CA ASN A 221 9.54 -8.40 2.09
C ASN A 221 10.59 -9.05 3.01
N PRO A 222 11.89 -8.91 2.70
CA PRO A 222 12.99 -9.46 3.51
C PRO A 222 13.20 -8.64 4.80
N ILE A 223 12.14 -8.51 5.59
CA ILE A 223 12.10 -7.77 6.85
C ILE A 223 11.54 -8.70 7.92
N LYS A 224 12.17 -8.69 9.12
CA LYS A 224 11.66 -9.47 10.24
C LYS A 224 10.31 -8.92 10.70
N ASN A 225 9.31 -9.79 10.78
CA ASN A 225 8.01 -9.44 11.31
C ASN A 225 8.11 -9.15 12.82
N LYS A 226 7.90 -7.90 13.20
CA LYS A 226 7.85 -7.44 14.59
C LYS A 226 6.43 -7.06 15.03
N VAL A 227 5.44 -7.19 14.12
CA VAL A 227 4.03 -6.91 14.42
C VAL A 227 3.47 -8.02 15.31
N ASP A 228 3.63 -9.28 14.87
CA ASP A 228 3.12 -10.45 15.59
C ASP A 228 4.08 -11.65 15.60
N GLY A 229 5.25 -11.53 14.97
CA GLY A 229 6.24 -12.59 14.89
C GLY A 229 5.89 -13.74 13.94
N SER A 230 4.77 -13.68 13.22
CA SER A 230 4.35 -14.70 12.25
C SER A 230 5.23 -14.70 10.98
N GLY A 231 4.98 -15.67 10.09
CA GLY A 231 5.61 -15.75 8.77
C GLY A 231 5.10 -14.70 7.76
N CYS A 232 4.14 -13.86 8.14
CA CYS A 232 3.58 -12.83 7.26
C CYS A 232 4.60 -11.75 6.90
N GLY A 233 4.50 -11.19 5.70
CA GLY A 233 5.32 -10.06 5.27
C GLY A 233 4.94 -8.76 5.97
N VAL A 234 5.91 -7.87 6.14
CA VAL A 234 5.75 -6.56 6.78
C VAL A 234 6.05 -5.47 5.78
N SER A 235 5.27 -4.38 5.80
CA SER A 235 5.49 -3.23 4.92
C SER A 235 6.93 -2.70 5.02
N ILE A 236 7.49 -2.31 3.87
CA ILE A 236 8.84 -1.77 3.81
C ILE A 236 9.00 -0.48 4.63
N PHE A 237 7.92 0.25 4.84
CA PHE A 237 7.90 1.50 5.60
C PHE A 237 7.31 1.36 7.03
N ASP A 238 6.91 0.16 7.47
CA ASP A 238 6.29 -0.02 8.79
C ASP A 238 7.11 0.58 9.94
N ALA A 239 8.40 0.30 9.97
CA ALA A 239 9.30 0.84 11.00
C ALA A 239 9.41 2.38 10.98
N ALA A 240 9.08 3.02 9.86
CA ALA A 240 9.10 4.48 9.68
C ALA A 240 7.73 5.14 9.89
N ARG A 241 6.67 4.38 10.20
CA ARG A 241 5.29 4.86 10.30
C ARG A 241 5.15 6.15 11.13
N GLU A 242 5.73 6.18 12.33
CA GLU A 242 5.66 7.35 13.21
C GLU A 242 6.46 8.55 12.66
N ARG A 243 7.50 8.32 11.87
CA ARG A 243 8.27 9.38 11.23
C ARG A 243 7.51 9.95 10.03
N ILE A 244 6.84 9.10 9.25
CA ILE A 244 5.96 9.52 8.16
C ILE A 244 4.82 10.39 8.70
N ARG A 245 4.16 9.96 9.79
CA ARG A 245 3.16 10.77 10.48
C ARG A 245 3.68 12.14 10.88
N LYS A 246 4.89 12.21 11.46
CA LYS A 246 5.51 13.48 11.84
C LYS A 246 5.86 14.35 10.64
N ALA A 247 6.26 13.72 9.51
CA ALA A 247 6.54 14.46 8.27
C ALA A 247 5.27 15.11 7.73
N ASP A 248 4.14 14.40 7.67
CA ASP A 248 2.85 14.93 7.24
C ASP A 248 2.42 16.14 8.09
N ILE A 249 2.54 16.02 9.42
CA ILE A 249 2.25 17.12 10.35
C ILE A 249 3.18 18.31 10.08
N ARG A 250 4.49 18.09 9.88
CA ARG A 250 5.45 19.15 9.62
C ARG A 250 5.24 19.83 8.27
N GLY A 251 4.91 19.04 7.23
CA GLY A 251 4.53 19.60 5.92
C GLY A 251 3.34 20.55 6.04
N SER A 252 2.28 20.10 6.70
CA SER A 252 1.08 20.91 6.90
C SER A 252 1.33 22.14 7.78
N GLN A 253 2.24 22.07 8.77
CA GLN A 253 2.67 23.23 9.54
C GLN A 253 3.45 24.24 8.70
N LEU A 254 4.28 23.79 7.76
CA LEU A 254 4.98 24.67 6.84
C LEU A 254 3.99 25.38 5.90
N ASP A 255 3.01 24.66 5.35
CA ASP A 255 1.96 25.27 4.54
C ASP A 255 1.14 26.29 5.32
N TRP A 256 0.84 25.98 6.57
CA TRP A 256 0.17 26.93 7.46
C TRP A 256 1.02 28.18 7.75
N GLU A 257 2.33 28.05 7.89
CA GLU A 257 3.24 29.19 8.07
C GLU A 257 3.17 30.13 6.86
N TYR A 258 3.18 29.59 5.62
CA TYR A 258 3.00 30.39 4.43
C TYR A 258 1.62 31.06 4.35
N GLN A 259 0.56 30.31 4.67
CA GLN A 259 -0.80 30.87 4.64
C GLN A 259 -1.02 31.93 5.71
N SER A 260 -0.57 31.68 6.94
CA SER A 260 -0.73 32.61 8.06
C SER A 260 0.20 33.81 7.98
N GLY A 261 1.38 33.64 7.41
CA GLY A 261 2.37 34.70 7.18
C GLY A 261 2.06 35.59 5.96
N GLU A 262 0.99 35.30 5.24
CA GLU A 262 0.61 36.10 4.08
C GLU A 262 0.40 37.58 4.46
N ARG A 263 1.10 38.44 3.71
CA ARG A 263 0.97 39.89 3.92
C ARG A 263 -0.48 40.34 3.82
N ALA A 264 -0.99 41.04 4.82
CA ALA A 264 -2.31 41.59 4.83
C ALA A 264 -2.30 43.04 5.29
N ILE A 265 -3.25 43.82 4.80
CA ILE A 265 -3.51 45.18 5.24
C ILE A 265 -4.84 45.19 6.00
N HIS A 266 -4.77 45.34 7.28
CA HIS A 266 -5.95 45.46 8.11
C HIS A 266 -6.49 46.88 7.98
N VAL A 267 -7.75 46.99 7.55
CA VAL A 267 -8.43 48.26 7.33
C VAL A 267 -9.57 48.37 8.34
N ASP A 268 -9.63 49.45 9.06
CA ASP A 268 -10.76 49.73 9.95
C ASP A 268 -12.06 49.82 9.14
N ASN A 269 -13.09 49.13 9.57
CA ASN A 269 -14.40 49.13 8.91
C ASN A 269 -14.98 50.52 8.72
N ARG A 270 -14.59 51.50 9.56
CA ARG A 270 -14.97 52.90 9.42
C ARG A 270 -14.36 53.60 8.18
N ALA A 271 -13.20 53.10 7.72
CA ALA A 271 -12.55 53.56 6.48
C ALA A 271 -13.14 52.96 5.21
N LEU A 272 -13.96 51.92 5.34
CA LEU A 272 -14.61 51.22 4.22
C LEU A 272 -15.91 51.93 3.86
N LYS A 273 -16.16 52.11 2.55
CA LYS A 273 -17.45 52.67 2.07
C LYS A 273 -18.57 51.64 2.23
N ALA A 274 -19.66 52.06 2.86
CA ALA A 274 -20.88 51.25 2.89
C ALA A 274 -21.45 51.09 1.50
N ASP A 275 -21.75 49.89 1.11
CA ASP A 275 -22.55 49.59 -0.08
C ASP A 275 -23.98 50.10 0.14
N LYS A 276 -24.41 51.05 -0.69
CA LYS A 276 -25.70 51.70 -0.55
C LYS A 276 -26.90 50.79 -0.72
N GLN A 277 -26.70 49.60 -1.35
CA GLN A 277 -27.78 48.64 -1.59
C GLN A 277 -27.90 47.57 -0.53
N THR A 278 -26.77 47.15 0.05
CA THR A 278 -26.72 46.03 1.02
C THR A 278 -26.48 46.46 2.45
N GLY A 279 -26.12 47.72 2.67
CA GLY A 279 -25.74 48.26 3.99
C GLY A 279 -24.46 47.64 4.57
N ARG A 280 -23.81 46.74 3.83
CA ARG A 280 -22.56 46.11 4.28
C ARG A 280 -21.36 46.92 3.85
N PHE A 281 -20.39 47.05 4.78
CA PHE A 281 -19.10 47.64 4.46
C PHE A 281 -18.35 46.68 3.51
N GLY A 282 -18.01 47.16 2.31
CA GLY A 282 -17.39 46.35 1.30
C GLY A 282 -16.27 47.07 0.55
N MET A 283 -15.20 46.34 0.30
CA MET A 283 -14.12 46.75 -0.59
C MET A 283 -14.49 46.37 -2.04
N SER A 284 -15.18 47.25 -2.76
CA SER A 284 -15.83 46.92 -4.03
C SER A 284 -14.89 46.50 -5.17
N ARG A 285 -13.59 46.68 -5.09
CA ARG A 285 -12.60 46.29 -6.11
C ARG A 285 -11.21 45.95 -5.57
N LEU A 286 -11.01 45.93 -4.23
CA LEU A 286 -9.74 45.54 -3.65
C LEU A 286 -9.64 44.03 -3.47
N ASN A 287 -8.45 43.49 -3.63
CA ASN A 287 -8.19 42.08 -3.39
C ASN A 287 -8.49 41.75 -1.91
N LYS A 288 -9.56 40.95 -1.70
CA LYS A 288 -10.01 40.56 -0.35
C LYS A 288 -8.97 39.73 0.42
N ARG A 289 -8.00 39.16 -0.27
CA ARG A 289 -6.91 38.41 0.32
C ARG A 289 -5.87 39.35 0.97
N LEU A 290 -5.59 40.46 0.31
CA LEU A 290 -4.63 41.47 0.80
C LEU A 290 -5.26 42.43 1.84
N TYR A 291 -6.51 42.84 1.65
CA TYR A 291 -7.19 43.81 2.51
C TYR A 291 -8.22 43.09 3.38
N ARG A 292 -8.05 43.14 4.70
CA ARG A 292 -8.96 42.54 5.67
C ARG A 292 -9.63 43.62 6.51
N GLY A 293 -10.96 43.70 6.45
CA GLY A 293 -11.73 44.64 7.30
C GLY A 293 -11.79 44.12 8.74
N LEU A 294 -11.39 44.91 9.70
CA LEU A 294 -11.48 44.62 11.12
C LEU A 294 -12.07 45.84 11.85
N ASP A 295 -12.73 45.59 12.98
CA ASP A 295 -13.09 46.64 13.93
C ASP A 295 -11.85 46.90 14.79
N LEU A 296 -11.05 47.89 14.41
CA LEU A 296 -9.89 48.30 15.19
C LEU A 296 -10.39 49.20 16.30
N GLU A 297 -10.19 48.83 17.57
CA GLU A 297 -10.41 49.76 18.67
C GLU A 297 -9.56 50.99 18.47
N ALA A 298 -10.21 52.15 18.55
CA ALA A 298 -9.51 53.42 18.44
C ALA A 298 -8.51 53.58 19.62
N GLY A 299 -7.32 53.02 19.43
CA GLY A 299 -6.16 53.34 20.27
C GLY A 299 -5.80 54.79 20.11
N LYS A 300 -4.93 55.32 20.97
CA LYS A 300 -4.51 56.74 20.99
C LYS A 300 -3.98 57.29 19.66
N ASP A 301 -3.66 56.41 18.68
CA ASP A 301 -3.01 56.78 17.42
C ASP A 301 -3.93 56.88 16.21
N ASN A 302 -5.21 56.62 16.33
CA ASN A 302 -6.23 56.76 15.24
C ASN A 302 -5.82 56.15 13.90
N GLU A 303 -5.03 55.03 13.89
CA GLU A 303 -4.57 54.35 12.70
C GLU A 303 -5.75 53.58 12.05
N LEU A 304 -6.16 54.02 10.85
CA LEU A 304 -7.21 53.37 10.05
C LEU A 304 -6.68 52.20 9.24
N LEU A 305 -5.37 52.02 9.20
CA LEU A 305 -4.68 50.97 8.40
C LEU A 305 -3.55 50.40 9.25
N LYS A 306 -3.47 49.05 9.29
CA LYS A 306 -2.36 48.35 9.94
C LYS A 306 -1.85 47.26 9.00
N GLU A 307 -0.57 47.34 8.67
CA GLU A 307 0.08 46.29 7.89
C GLU A 307 0.40 45.11 8.80
N TYR A 308 0.04 43.93 8.34
CA TYR A 308 0.42 42.66 8.92
C TYR A 308 1.42 41.97 7.96
N SER A 309 2.67 41.88 8.35
CA SER A 309 3.77 41.27 7.61
C SER A 309 4.72 40.62 8.61
N PRO A 310 4.34 39.48 9.20
CA PRO A 310 5.20 38.79 10.17
C PRO A 310 6.46 38.25 9.51
N GLU A 311 7.52 38.11 10.28
CA GLU A 311 8.69 37.33 9.85
C GLU A 311 8.31 35.85 9.73
N MET A 312 8.67 35.24 8.61
CA MET A 312 8.38 33.82 8.34
C MET A 312 9.45 32.92 8.98
N ARG A 313 9.02 31.83 9.59
CA ARG A 313 9.87 30.78 10.20
C ARG A 313 10.06 29.59 9.29
N ASP A 314 9.80 29.73 7.99
CA ASP A 314 9.78 28.67 6.99
C ASP A 314 11.08 27.86 6.93
N GLU A 315 12.25 28.51 7.08
CA GLU A 315 13.55 27.86 7.15
C GLU A 315 13.68 26.85 8.29
N ALA A 316 13.13 27.17 9.47
CA ALA A 316 13.15 26.26 10.61
C ALA A 316 12.23 25.04 10.38
N TYR A 317 11.07 25.26 9.77
CA TYR A 317 10.14 24.18 9.42
C TYR A 317 10.71 23.27 8.33
N LYS A 318 11.31 23.85 7.27
CA LYS A 318 11.98 23.10 6.20
C LYS A 318 13.10 22.22 6.75
N ARG A 319 14.00 22.78 7.60
CA ARG A 319 15.08 21.99 8.23
C ARG A 319 14.53 20.83 9.06
N GLY A 320 13.47 21.07 9.85
CA GLY A 320 12.86 20.01 10.65
C GLY A 320 12.20 18.93 9.80
N LEU A 321 11.61 19.27 8.66
CA LEU A 321 11.04 18.30 7.71
C LEU A 321 12.15 17.50 7.03
N GLU A 322 13.23 18.14 6.57
CA GLU A 322 14.36 17.46 5.95
C GLU A 322 15.09 16.50 6.90
N GLU A 323 15.20 16.85 8.19
CA GLU A 323 15.74 15.93 9.21
C GLU A 323 14.87 14.67 9.36
N ILE A 324 13.54 14.84 9.41
CA ILE A 324 12.61 13.70 9.48
C ILE A 324 12.72 12.82 8.22
N LYS A 325 12.81 13.41 7.02
CA LYS A 325 13.00 12.65 5.78
C LYS A 325 14.29 11.81 5.82
N ARG A 326 15.40 12.35 6.33
CA ARG A 326 16.66 11.61 6.52
C ARG A 326 16.54 10.47 7.52
N GLU A 327 15.79 10.67 8.60
CA GLU A 327 15.50 9.59 9.54
C GLU A 327 14.69 8.48 8.87
N ILE A 328 13.72 8.83 8.02
CA ILE A 328 12.93 7.86 7.23
C ILE A 328 13.85 7.08 6.29
N GLU A 329 14.70 7.76 5.49
CA GLU A 329 15.68 7.11 4.60
C GLU A 329 16.55 6.10 5.35
N PHE A 330 17.04 6.49 6.54
CA PHE A 330 17.84 5.59 7.38
C PHE A 330 17.06 4.35 7.81
N ILE A 331 15.82 4.52 8.28
CA ILE A 331 14.99 3.44 8.84
C ILE A 331 14.60 2.44 7.74
N VAL A 332 14.17 2.91 6.57
CA VAL A 332 13.73 2.05 5.48
C VAL A 332 14.87 1.45 4.66
N GLY A 333 16.06 2.03 4.78
CA GLY A 333 17.28 1.56 4.07
C GLY A 333 17.52 2.24 2.74
N LEU A 334 16.92 3.39 2.49
CA LEU A 334 17.24 4.27 1.36
C LEU A 334 18.58 5.00 1.55
N ALA A 335 19.13 5.54 0.48
CA ALA A 335 20.28 6.42 0.55
C ALA A 335 19.85 7.83 0.97
N TYR A 336 20.76 8.58 1.59
CA TYR A 336 20.50 10.00 1.87
C TYR A 336 20.42 10.79 0.57
N GLY A 337 19.31 11.50 0.38
CA GLY A 337 19.01 12.27 -0.81
C GLY A 337 18.04 11.57 -1.77
N ASP A 338 17.54 10.37 -1.42
CA ASP A 338 16.46 9.72 -2.18
C ASP A 338 15.10 10.39 -1.89
N LEU A 339 14.88 10.87 -0.67
CA LEU A 339 13.67 11.59 -0.24
C LEU A 339 13.98 13.01 0.28
N SER A 340 15.16 13.20 0.86
CA SER A 340 15.60 14.47 1.43
C SER A 340 16.41 15.28 0.42
N ASP A 341 16.48 16.60 0.63
CA ASP A 341 17.36 17.46 -0.18
C ASP A 341 18.82 17.08 0.03
N VAL A 342 19.55 16.97 -1.10
CA VAL A 342 20.99 16.80 -1.10
C VAL A 342 21.61 18.11 -0.66
N GLN A 343 21.99 18.23 0.62
CA GLN A 343 22.77 19.38 1.05
C GLN A 343 24.17 19.30 0.44
N ASP A 344 24.66 20.43 -0.05
CA ASP A 344 26.06 20.65 -0.47
C ASP A 344 27.07 20.59 0.71
N VAL A 345 26.78 19.82 1.72
CA VAL A 345 27.75 19.52 2.77
C VAL A 345 28.71 18.50 2.19
N ALA A 346 29.99 18.84 2.17
CA ALA A 346 31.06 17.95 1.78
C ALA A 346 31.01 16.64 2.60
N LYS A 347 30.20 15.69 2.13
CA LYS A 347 30.14 14.33 2.71
C LYS A 347 31.43 13.64 2.36
N THR A 348 32.04 12.98 3.33
CA THR A 348 33.22 12.15 3.05
C THR A 348 32.84 11.03 2.09
N ALA A 349 33.78 10.63 1.22
CA ALA A 349 33.57 9.50 0.32
C ALA A 349 33.12 8.22 1.05
N THR A 350 33.49 8.08 2.32
CA THR A 350 33.10 6.97 3.18
C THR A 350 31.61 7.02 3.57
N GLU A 351 31.07 8.19 3.90
CA GLU A 351 29.65 8.36 4.23
C GLU A 351 28.75 8.08 3.03
N ILE A 352 29.12 8.56 1.86
CA ILE A 352 28.40 8.28 0.61
C ILE A 352 28.44 6.79 0.29
N LYS A 353 29.61 6.13 0.44
CA LYS A 353 29.72 4.67 0.25
C LYS A 353 28.81 3.92 1.23
N THR A 354 28.84 4.27 2.53
CA THR A 354 28.05 3.58 3.55
C THR A 354 26.54 3.70 3.29
N ALA A 355 26.05 4.86 2.89
CA ALA A 355 24.65 5.07 2.54
C ALA A 355 24.25 4.23 1.29
N LYS A 356 25.11 4.21 0.24
CA LYS A 356 24.89 3.38 -0.94
C LYS A 356 24.90 1.88 -0.64
N TYR A 357 25.77 1.41 0.26
CA TYR A 357 25.83 0.00 0.68
C TYR A 357 24.53 -0.43 1.36
N ARG A 358 23.93 0.41 2.18
CA ARG A 358 22.67 0.10 2.85
C ARG A 358 21.53 -0.11 1.84
N LYS A 359 21.38 0.82 0.89
CA LYS A 359 20.39 0.70 -0.20
C LYS A 359 20.67 -0.54 -1.04
N TYR A 360 21.93 -0.76 -1.44
CA TYR A 360 22.34 -1.93 -2.21
C TYR A 360 21.99 -3.25 -1.53
N ASN A 361 22.30 -3.40 -0.25
CA ASN A 361 21.97 -4.61 0.51
C ASN A 361 20.45 -4.83 0.60
N ARG A 362 19.69 -3.76 0.76
CA ARG A 362 18.22 -3.84 0.79
C ARG A 362 17.66 -4.28 -0.57
N VAL A 363 18.14 -3.66 -1.64
CA VAL A 363 17.74 -3.99 -3.01
C VAL A 363 18.06 -5.44 -3.35
N ASN A 364 19.29 -5.91 -3.06
CA ASN A 364 19.68 -7.30 -3.30
C ASN A 364 18.80 -8.31 -2.53
N ALA A 365 18.45 -7.98 -1.29
CA ALA A 365 17.57 -8.84 -0.50
C ALA A 365 16.15 -8.92 -1.10
N ILE A 366 15.63 -7.80 -1.63
CA ILE A 366 14.35 -7.75 -2.31
C ILE A 366 14.42 -8.53 -3.64
N GLN A 367 15.48 -8.32 -4.44
CA GLN A 367 15.70 -9.05 -5.69
C GLN A 367 15.76 -10.57 -5.46
N GLY A 368 16.48 -11.02 -4.42
CA GLY A 368 16.54 -12.44 -4.09
C GLY A 368 15.15 -13.02 -3.78
N LYS A 369 14.33 -12.33 -2.99
CA LYS A 369 12.96 -12.79 -2.69
C LYS A 369 12.02 -12.68 -3.88
N LEU A 370 12.20 -11.72 -4.74
CA LEU A 370 11.45 -11.60 -5.97
C LEU A 370 11.82 -12.73 -6.95
N GLY A 371 13.10 -13.03 -7.09
CA GLY A 371 13.56 -14.15 -7.93
C GLY A 371 12.95 -15.49 -7.50
N GLU A 372 12.99 -15.81 -6.18
CA GLU A 372 12.32 -17.00 -5.63
C GLU A 372 10.82 -17.04 -5.97
N CYS A 373 10.12 -15.91 -5.84
CA CYS A 373 8.70 -15.78 -6.16
C CYS A 373 8.43 -16.03 -7.64
N LEU A 374 9.24 -15.47 -8.54
CA LEU A 374 9.10 -15.63 -9.98
C LEU A 374 9.40 -17.06 -10.43
N GLU A 375 10.39 -17.73 -9.83
CA GLU A 375 10.70 -19.14 -10.08
C GLU A 375 9.53 -20.04 -9.69
N ASP A 376 8.98 -19.88 -8.48
CA ASP A 376 7.80 -20.63 -8.02
C ASP A 376 6.58 -20.36 -8.92
N PHE A 377 6.40 -19.12 -9.37
CA PHE A 377 5.32 -18.76 -10.30
C PHE A 377 5.47 -19.45 -11.65
N VAL A 378 6.70 -19.54 -12.19
CA VAL A 378 6.97 -20.28 -13.44
C VAL A 378 6.66 -21.75 -13.28
N ALA A 379 6.97 -22.35 -12.13
CA ALA A 379 6.62 -23.74 -11.84
C ALA A 379 5.10 -23.95 -11.83
N GLY A 380 4.34 -23.02 -11.25
CA GLY A 380 2.87 -23.04 -11.31
C GLY A 380 2.34 -22.91 -12.74
N LEU A 381 2.90 -22.01 -13.56
CA LEU A 381 2.56 -21.88 -14.97
C LEU A 381 2.87 -23.16 -15.76
N ALA A 382 4.02 -23.79 -15.50
CA ALA A 382 4.41 -25.04 -16.13
C ALA A 382 3.42 -26.17 -15.78
N PHE A 383 3.00 -26.26 -14.52
CA PHE A 383 1.99 -27.22 -14.08
C PHE A 383 0.68 -27.07 -14.88
N TYR A 384 0.10 -25.86 -14.93
CA TYR A 384 -1.15 -25.64 -15.68
C TYR A 384 -1.01 -25.81 -17.19
N ASN A 385 0.21 -25.79 -17.73
CA ASN A 385 0.48 -26.05 -19.15
C ASN A 385 0.85 -27.50 -19.47
N GLY A 386 0.82 -28.39 -18.47
CA GLY A 386 1.23 -29.79 -18.64
C GLY A 386 2.73 -29.96 -18.92
N LEU A 387 3.55 -28.95 -18.58
CA LEU A 387 4.99 -28.93 -18.80
C LEU A 387 5.79 -29.16 -17.50
N TYR A 388 5.13 -29.49 -16.41
CA TYR A 388 5.74 -29.63 -15.09
C TYR A 388 6.88 -30.68 -15.04
N THR A 389 6.75 -31.75 -15.84
CA THR A 389 7.78 -32.78 -15.96
C THR A 389 8.75 -32.56 -17.12
N SER A 390 8.55 -31.52 -17.91
CA SER A 390 9.35 -31.19 -19.08
C SER A 390 10.53 -30.37 -18.67
N GLY A 391 11.66 -30.73 -18.35
CA GLY A 391 12.78 -29.91 -17.90
C GLY A 391 12.79 -28.53 -18.56
N TYR A 392 12.49 -27.50 -17.77
CA TYR A 392 12.62 -26.07 -18.13
C TYR A 392 13.63 -25.40 -17.21
N GLU A 393 14.24 -24.33 -17.69
CA GLU A 393 15.14 -23.52 -16.89
C GLU A 393 14.54 -22.10 -16.76
N PHE A 394 14.62 -21.52 -15.56
CA PHE A 394 14.30 -20.13 -15.28
C PHE A 394 15.59 -19.37 -15.07
N SER A 395 15.73 -18.21 -15.71
CA SER A 395 16.85 -17.30 -15.55
C SER A 395 16.35 -15.95 -15.08
N CYS A 396 17.00 -15.45 -14.04
CA CYS A 396 16.75 -14.13 -13.48
C CYS A 396 18.07 -13.44 -13.15
#